data_616b220a6d1d0eada3eb883187ec5d92
#
_entry.id   616b220a6d1d0eada3eb883187ec5d92
#
_cell.length_a   1.000
_cell.length_b   1.000
_cell.length_c   1.000
_cell.angle_alpha   90.00
_cell.angle_beta   90.00
_cell.angle_gamma   90.00
#
_symmetry.space_group_name_H-M   'P 1'
#
loop_
_entity.id
_entity.type
_entity.pdbx_description
1 polymer ?
#
loop_
_entity_poly.entity_id
_entity_poly.type
_entity_poly.pdbx_seq_one_letter_code
_entity_poly.pdbx_strand_id
1 'polypeptide(L)'
;MTDARAATLAVDLSCSGLAVAAASASAVLSPVVAPVSVLAGLDGSALPPGGDRIECSDRADAAAARFPDRCLADPVAHAHRDRVDVAGLSVPVPELLAAPVARALRWAGTGPGDGSGDGDGDAAVLVVPSDWGTSRTTRLVAAARGVGVAARVVRSALVTAEALPSSSARWAVCVEASRTRTTVSLVERARGGLTLVDRAVVQRRDPFRDTAVDDEVPRILDAVAVLRRRRREAATGSSEVLVRGRVAERVVDACDRARLLSFVVPEVAPVEAAARLYATS
;
A
#
# COMPACT_ATOMS: atom_id res chain seq x y z
N MET A 1 -9.85 23.38 -27.51
CA MET A 1 -8.97 22.20 -27.32
C MET A 1 -8.59 22.21 -25.83
N THR A 2 -9.28 21.46 -25.03
CA THR A 2 -8.96 21.27 -23.61
C THR A 2 -7.76 20.35 -23.54
N ASP A 3 -6.65 20.88 -23.05
CA ASP A 3 -5.43 20.13 -22.73
C ASP A 3 -5.84 18.99 -21.77
N ALA A 4 -5.96 17.78 -22.29
CA ALA A 4 -6.16 16.59 -21.49
C ALA A 4 -4.80 16.28 -20.83
N ARG A 5 -4.48 17.02 -19.74
CA ARG A 5 -3.36 16.64 -18.88
C ARG A 5 -3.58 15.21 -18.44
N ALA A 6 -2.59 14.38 -18.67
CA ALA A 6 -2.60 12.97 -18.28
C ALA A 6 -3.00 12.83 -16.81
N ALA A 7 -3.93 11.94 -16.53
CA ALA A 7 -4.36 11.69 -15.16
C ALA A 7 -3.22 10.99 -14.40
N THR A 8 -2.88 11.47 -13.21
CA THR A 8 -1.93 10.78 -12.33
C THR A 8 -2.60 9.56 -11.70
N LEU A 9 -2.08 8.39 -11.99
CA LEU A 9 -2.49 7.14 -11.36
C LEU A 9 -1.77 6.95 -10.03
N ALA A 10 -2.51 6.73 -8.96
CA ALA A 10 -1.95 6.30 -7.68
C ALA A 10 -2.38 4.87 -7.34
N VAL A 11 -1.44 4.06 -6.88
CA VAL A 11 -1.64 2.65 -6.54
C VAL A 11 -1.09 2.39 -5.15
N ASP A 12 -1.95 2.04 -4.20
CA ASP A 12 -1.53 1.69 -2.84
C ASP A 12 -1.36 0.19 -2.67
N LEU A 13 -0.14 -0.20 -2.35
CA LEU A 13 0.31 -1.56 -2.11
C LEU A 13 0.65 -1.81 -0.64
N SER A 14 0.33 -0.88 0.27
CA SER A 14 0.81 -0.91 1.64
C SER A 14 -0.06 -1.70 2.62
N CYS A 15 -1.35 -1.86 2.32
CA CYS A 15 -2.31 -2.59 3.14
C CYS A 15 -2.70 -3.95 2.57
N SER A 16 -3.74 -4.56 3.15
CA SER A 16 -4.19 -5.92 2.80
C SER A 16 -4.86 -6.03 1.44
N GLY A 17 -5.06 -4.90 0.76
CA GLY A 17 -5.69 -4.80 -0.56
C GLY A 17 -4.91 -3.89 -1.50
N LEU A 18 -5.34 -3.87 -2.75
CA LEU A 18 -4.91 -2.94 -3.77
C LEU A 18 -5.91 -1.78 -3.80
N ALA A 19 -5.47 -0.58 -3.44
CA ALA A 19 -6.28 0.60 -3.66
C ALA A 19 -5.73 1.39 -4.86
N VAL A 20 -6.63 1.85 -5.71
CA VAL A 20 -6.28 2.58 -6.94
C VAL A 20 -7.11 3.84 -7.03
N ALA A 21 -6.48 4.96 -7.29
CA ALA A 21 -7.15 6.21 -7.63
C ALA A 21 -6.45 6.86 -8.83
N ALA A 22 -7.20 7.55 -9.65
CA ALA A 22 -6.65 8.39 -10.69
C ALA A 22 -7.15 9.82 -10.48
N ALA A 23 -6.26 10.79 -10.57
CA ALA A 23 -6.58 12.20 -10.44
C ALA A 23 -6.08 12.98 -11.65
N SER A 24 -6.95 13.82 -12.20
CA SER A 24 -6.58 14.90 -13.11
C SER A 24 -6.61 16.24 -12.35
N ALA A 25 -6.17 17.32 -12.98
CA ALA A 25 -6.26 18.66 -12.37
C ALA A 25 -7.69 19.07 -11.99
N SER A 26 -8.73 18.43 -12.55
CA SER A 26 -10.13 18.80 -12.37
C SER A 26 -10.99 17.76 -11.65
N ALA A 27 -10.55 16.51 -11.53
CA ALA A 27 -11.35 15.45 -10.92
C ALA A 27 -10.48 14.31 -10.36
N VAL A 28 -10.97 13.69 -9.29
CA VAL A 28 -10.48 12.39 -8.79
C VAL A 28 -11.52 11.36 -9.18
N LEU A 29 -11.10 10.33 -9.92
CA LEU A 29 -11.98 9.20 -10.23
C LEU A 29 -12.24 8.40 -8.96
N SER A 30 -13.43 7.83 -8.85
CA SER A 30 -13.81 7.00 -7.69
C SER A 30 -12.76 5.92 -7.46
N PRO A 31 -12.17 5.85 -6.25
CA PRO A 31 -11.15 4.88 -5.94
C PRO A 31 -11.74 3.47 -5.91
N VAL A 32 -10.93 2.50 -6.30
CA VAL A 32 -11.27 1.08 -6.25
C VAL A 32 -10.38 0.42 -5.21
N VAL A 33 -10.99 -0.39 -4.34
CA VAL A 33 -10.27 -1.25 -3.39
C VAL A 33 -10.61 -2.69 -3.71
N ALA A 34 -9.59 -3.52 -3.88
CA ALA A 34 -9.78 -4.95 -4.08
C ALA A 34 -8.70 -5.75 -3.34
N PRO A 35 -8.99 -6.99 -2.94
CA PRO A 35 -7.97 -7.91 -2.45
C PRO A 35 -6.87 -8.06 -3.49
N VAL A 36 -5.64 -8.29 -3.04
CA VAL A 36 -4.52 -8.64 -3.91
C VAL A 36 -4.18 -10.10 -3.69
N SER A 37 -4.56 -10.93 -4.64
CA SER A 37 -4.13 -12.31 -4.69
C SER A 37 -3.46 -12.57 -6.03
N VAL A 38 -2.36 -13.29 -5.99
CA VAL A 38 -1.64 -13.75 -7.18
C VAL A 38 -1.84 -15.25 -7.29
N LEU A 39 -2.35 -15.68 -8.41
CA LEU A 39 -2.59 -17.05 -8.73
C LEU A 39 -1.49 -17.59 -9.65
N ALA A 40 -0.91 -18.74 -9.28
CA ALA A 40 0.04 -19.45 -10.11
C ALA A 40 -0.57 -20.78 -10.59
N GLY A 41 -0.74 -20.94 -11.90
CA GLY A 41 -1.08 -22.18 -12.58
C GLY A 41 -2.34 -22.89 -12.04
N LEU A 42 -3.52 -22.60 -12.56
CA LEU A 42 -4.79 -23.21 -12.08
C LEU A 42 -4.96 -24.69 -12.42
N ASP A 43 -4.39 -25.21 -13.50
CA ASP A 43 -4.88 -26.46 -14.05
C ASP A 43 -3.83 -27.48 -14.43
N GLY A 44 -2.63 -27.50 -13.99
CA GLY A 44 -1.67 -28.52 -14.48
C GLY A 44 -1.61 -28.63 -16.04
N SER A 45 -2.51 -28.00 -16.75
CA SER A 45 -2.48 -27.75 -18.18
C SER A 45 -1.43 -26.69 -18.43
N ALA A 46 -0.43 -27.00 -19.20
CA ALA A 46 0.59 -26.07 -19.65
C ALA A 46 -0.09 -24.74 -20.01
N LEU A 47 0.26 -23.68 -19.29
CA LEU A 47 -0.10 -22.33 -19.68
C LEU A 47 0.30 -22.17 -21.14
N PRO A 48 -0.55 -21.59 -22.00
CA PRO A 48 -0.21 -21.39 -23.38
C PRO A 48 1.16 -20.69 -23.45
N PRO A 49 2.04 -21.07 -24.37
CA PRO A 49 3.32 -20.39 -24.55
C PRO A 49 3.05 -18.90 -24.78
N GLY A 50 3.46 -18.04 -23.82
CA GLY A 50 3.16 -16.61 -23.82
C GLY A 50 2.05 -16.17 -22.86
N GLY A 51 1.37 -17.09 -22.17
CA GLY A 51 0.41 -16.73 -21.11
C GLY A 51 1.13 -16.31 -19.84
N ASP A 52 0.66 -15.21 -19.21
CA ASP A 52 1.17 -14.72 -17.95
C ASP A 52 1.17 -15.85 -16.92
N ARG A 53 2.35 -16.23 -16.42
CA ARG A 53 2.50 -17.28 -15.39
C ARG A 53 1.81 -16.89 -14.07
N ILE A 54 1.40 -15.65 -13.97
CA ILE A 54 0.87 -15.02 -12.77
C ILE A 54 -0.35 -14.22 -13.15
N GLU A 55 -1.47 -14.53 -12.53
CA GLU A 55 -2.71 -13.76 -12.66
C GLU A 55 -2.99 -12.99 -11.38
N CYS A 56 -3.22 -11.69 -11.49
CA CYS A 56 -3.76 -10.83 -10.45
C CYS A 56 -5.09 -10.27 -10.96
N SER A 57 -6.21 -10.84 -10.47
CA SER A 57 -7.55 -10.53 -10.97
C SER A 57 -8.62 -10.93 -9.94
N ASP A 58 -9.87 -10.58 -10.20
CA ASP A 58 -11.01 -11.02 -9.37
C ASP A 58 -11.14 -12.55 -9.36
N ARG A 59 -10.74 -13.21 -10.45
CA ARG A 59 -10.67 -14.67 -10.52
C ARG A 59 -9.62 -15.24 -9.59
N ALA A 60 -8.44 -14.60 -9.50
CA ALA A 60 -7.38 -14.97 -8.57
C ALA A 60 -7.84 -14.81 -7.11
N ASP A 61 -8.56 -13.73 -6.80
CA ASP A 61 -9.12 -13.49 -5.46
C ASP A 61 -10.17 -14.53 -5.09
N ALA A 62 -11.06 -14.89 -6.03
CA ALA A 62 -12.07 -15.95 -5.84
C ALA A 62 -11.41 -17.34 -5.69
N ALA A 63 -10.34 -17.61 -6.43
CA ALA A 63 -9.60 -18.85 -6.35
C ALA A 63 -8.80 -18.98 -5.03
N ALA A 64 -8.33 -17.87 -4.46
CA ALA A 64 -7.58 -17.87 -3.19
C ALA A 64 -8.40 -18.46 -2.03
N ALA A 65 -9.72 -18.29 -2.05
CA ALA A 65 -10.61 -18.89 -1.06
C ALA A 65 -10.75 -20.41 -1.21
N ARG A 66 -10.60 -20.94 -2.44
CA ARG A 66 -10.79 -22.37 -2.76
C ARG A 66 -9.47 -23.15 -2.78
N PHE A 67 -8.40 -22.48 -3.16
CA PHE A 67 -7.08 -23.09 -3.39
C PHE A 67 -5.99 -22.22 -2.74
N PRO A 68 -5.97 -22.09 -1.39
CA PRO A 68 -5.04 -21.22 -0.70
C PRO A 68 -3.57 -21.57 -0.98
N ASP A 69 -3.27 -22.85 -1.23
CA ASP A 69 -1.90 -23.32 -1.52
C ASP A 69 -1.40 -22.89 -2.91
N ARG A 70 -2.30 -22.46 -3.80
CA ARG A 70 -1.99 -22.00 -5.16
C ARG A 70 -2.03 -20.49 -5.29
N CYS A 71 -2.35 -19.78 -4.20
CA CYS A 71 -2.51 -18.34 -4.20
C CYS A 71 -1.59 -17.69 -3.21
N LEU A 72 -0.94 -16.61 -3.64
CA LEU A 72 -0.16 -15.74 -2.79
C LEU A 72 -0.99 -14.52 -2.43
N ALA A 73 -1.47 -14.45 -1.19
CA ALA A 73 -2.41 -13.44 -0.74
C ALA A 73 -1.78 -12.05 -0.46
N ASP A 74 -0.47 -11.94 -0.46
CA ASP A 74 0.26 -10.68 -0.24
C ASP A 74 1.60 -10.74 -0.98
N PRO A 75 1.61 -10.52 -2.31
CA PRO A 75 2.83 -10.56 -3.09
C PRO A 75 3.85 -9.52 -2.63
N VAL A 76 3.39 -8.41 -2.08
CA VAL A 76 4.22 -7.28 -1.63
C VAL A 76 5.04 -7.63 -0.39
N ALA A 77 4.54 -8.53 0.48
CA ALA A 77 5.29 -9.01 1.65
C ALA A 77 6.60 -9.71 1.25
N HIS A 78 6.67 -10.27 0.05
CA HIS A 78 7.82 -11.02 -0.46
C HIS A 78 8.85 -10.18 -1.21
N ALA A 79 8.69 -8.87 -1.27
CA ALA A 79 9.60 -7.96 -2.00
C ALA A 79 11.08 -8.02 -1.57
N HIS A 80 11.38 -8.67 -0.44
CA HIS A 80 12.74 -8.88 0.06
C HIS A 80 13.43 -10.13 -0.51
N ARG A 81 12.70 -11.00 -1.20
CA ARG A 81 13.20 -12.25 -1.80
C ARG A 81 13.52 -12.05 -3.28
N ASP A 82 14.25 -12.96 -3.88
CA ASP A 82 14.48 -12.98 -5.33
C ASP A 82 13.41 -13.81 -6.05
N ARG A 83 12.96 -14.88 -5.39
CA ARG A 83 11.94 -15.79 -5.88
C ARG A 83 11.02 -16.25 -4.75
N VAL A 84 9.82 -16.66 -5.10
CA VAL A 84 8.82 -17.23 -4.17
C VAL A 84 8.25 -18.49 -4.81
N ASP A 85 8.15 -19.56 -4.03
CA ASP A 85 7.50 -20.78 -4.48
C ASP A 85 6.00 -20.67 -4.20
N VAL A 86 5.21 -20.80 -5.27
CA VAL A 86 3.75 -20.81 -5.22
C VAL A 86 3.28 -22.06 -5.92
N ALA A 87 2.68 -22.98 -5.20
CA ALA A 87 2.21 -24.28 -5.73
C ALA A 87 3.27 -25.09 -6.49
N GLY A 88 4.50 -25.07 -6.03
CA GLY A 88 5.63 -25.74 -6.68
C GLY A 88 6.23 -25.01 -7.89
N LEU A 89 5.71 -23.81 -8.21
CA LEU A 89 6.29 -22.94 -9.22
C LEU A 89 7.17 -21.90 -8.54
N SER A 90 8.43 -21.84 -8.94
CA SER A 90 9.34 -20.80 -8.48
C SER A 90 9.14 -19.54 -9.33
N VAL A 91 8.57 -18.51 -8.72
CA VAL A 91 8.17 -17.25 -9.38
C VAL A 91 9.16 -16.16 -9.04
N PRO A 92 9.70 -15.42 -10.01
CA PRO A 92 10.51 -14.24 -9.77
C PRO A 92 9.71 -13.14 -9.07
N VAL A 93 10.27 -12.54 -8.03
CA VAL A 93 9.58 -11.46 -7.29
C VAL A 93 9.26 -10.23 -8.15
N PRO A 94 10.07 -9.81 -9.12
CA PRO A 94 9.67 -8.74 -10.03
C PRO A 94 8.34 -9.00 -10.76
N GLU A 95 8.10 -10.25 -11.18
CA GLU A 95 6.81 -10.62 -11.82
C GLU A 95 5.65 -10.53 -10.81
N LEU A 96 5.87 -10.98 -9.55
CA LEU A 96 4.88 -10.86 -8.47
C LEU A 96 4.52 -9.41 -8.16
N LEU A 97 5.49 -8.51 -8.19
CA LEU A 97 5.27 -7.08 -7.92
C LEU A 97 4.65 -6.35 -9.12
N ALA A 98 4.94 -6.78 -10.34
CA ALA A 98 4.37 -6.22 -11.55
C ALA A 98 2.87 -6.52 -11.70
N ALA A 99 2.42 -7.70 -11.27
CA ALA A 99 1.04 -8.15 -11.46
C ALA A 99 -0.03 -7.21 -10.84
N PRO A 100 0.07 -6.75 -9.57
CA PRO A 100 -0.88 -5.78 -9.02
C PRO A 100 -0.81 -4.42 -9.71
N VAL A 101 0.36 -3.96 -10.14
CA VAL A 101 0.51 -2.71 -10.89
C VAL A 101 -0.19 -2.82 -12.23
N ALA A 102 0.02 -3.90 -12.98
CA ALA A 102 -0.66 -4.16 -14.26
C ALA A 102 -2.19 -4.25 -14.08
N ARG A 103 -2.67 -4.84 -12.96
CA ARG A 103 -4.11 -4.85 -12.63
C ARG A 103 -4.65 -3.44 -12.42
N ALA A 104 -3.92 -2.60 -11.67
CA ALA A 104 -4.30 -1.21 -11.43
C ALA A 104 -4.41 -0.41 -12.74
N LEU A 105 -3.47 -0.58 -13.66
CA LEU A 105 -3.52 0.04 -14.99
C LEU A 105 -4.77 -0.36 -15.77
N ARG A 106 -5.10 -1.65 -15.79
CA ARG A 106 -6.32 -2.12 -16.47
C ARG A 106 -7.59 -1.48 -15.89
N TRP A 107 -7.67 -1.31 -14.57
CA TRP A 107 -8.82 -0.63 -13.94
C TRP A 107 -8.88 0.85 -14.26
N ALA A 108 -7.74 1.52 -14.37
CA ALA A 108 -7.69 2.92 -14.75
C ALA A 108 -8.02 3.16 -16.23
N GLY A 109 -8.18 2.10 -17.03
CA GLY A 109 -8.38 2.22 -18.48
C GLY A 109 -7.12 2.65 -19.24
N THR A 110 -6.00 2.77 -18.53
CA THR A 110 -4.67 3.02 -19.07
C THR A 110 -4.03 1.65 -19.34
N GLY A 111 -4.47 0.95 -20.37
CA GLY A 111 -3.80 -0.28 -20.80
C GLY A 111 -2.34 0.04 -21.18
N PRO A 112 -1.43 -0.98 -21.21
CA PRO A 112 -0.12 -0.79 -21.79
C PRO A 112 -0.35 -0.26 -23.20
N GLY A 113 0.00 1.02 -23.40
CA GLY A 113 -0.23 1.69 -24.67
C GLY A 113 0.37 0.85 -25.79
N ASP A 114 -0.30 0.81 -26.91
CA ASP A 114 0.13 0.19 -28.17
C ASP A 114 1.41 0.82 -28.77
N GLY A 115 2.28 1.34 -27.92
CA GLY A 115 3.64 1.79 -28.27
C GLY A 115 3.69 2.99 -29.23
N SER A 116 2.58 3.61 -29.55
CA SER A 116 2.51 4.71 -30.55
C SER A 116 2.59 6.12 -29.96
N GLY A 117 2.79 6.23 -28.64
CA GLY A 117 2.93 7.53 -28.00
C GLY A 117 4.39 7.81 -27.62
N ASP A 118 5.05 8.73 -28.31
CA ASP A 118 6.26 9.43 -27.84
C ASP A 118 5.99 10.33 -26.61
N GLY A 119 4.93 10.03 -25.85
CA GLY A 119 4.57 10.73 -24.63
C GLY A 119 5.34 10.18 -23.45
N ASP A 120 5.95 11.04 -22.67
CA ASP A 120 6.39 10.76 -21.30
C ASP A 120 5.32 9.90 -20.62
N GLY A 121 5.58 8.58 -20.50
CA GLY A 121 4.60 7.58 -20.08
C GLY A 121 3.93 8.02 -18.78
N ASP A 122 2.62 7.81 -18.68
CA ASP A 122 1.80 8.19 -17.53
C ASP A 122 2.52 7.87 -16.23
N ALA A 123 2.88 8.92 -15.49
CA ALA A 123 3.60 8.74 -14.23
C ALA A 123 2.65 8.18 -13.18
N ALA A 124 2.93 6.98 -12.70
CA ALA A 124 2.19 6.41 -11.58
C ALA A 124 2.87 6.70 -10.25
N VAL A 125 2.07 6.90 -9.20
CA VAL A 125 2.53 7.00 -7.82
C VAL A 125 2.24 5.70 -7.10
N LEU A 126 3.29 5.00 -6.69
CA LEU A 126 3.18 3.74 -5.95
C LEU A 126 3.33 4.02 -4.46
N VAL A 127 2.26 3.82 -3.72
CA VAL A 127 2.25 3.91 -2.25
C VAL A 127 2.72 2.57 -1.69
N VAL A 128 3.80 2.60 -0.91
CA VAL A 128 4.44 1.40 -0.37
C VAL A 128 4.48 1.40 1.15
N PRO A 129 4.58 0.24 1.80
CA PRO A 129 4.74 0.15 3.25
C PRO A 129 5.88 1.04 3.75
N SER A 130 5.64 1.73 4.87
CA SER A 130 6.59 2.72 5.40
C SER A 130 7.89 2.09 5.90
N ASP A 131 7.92 0.78 6.17
CA ASP A 131 9.11 0.03 6.55
C ASP A 131 10.01 -0.41 5.38
N TRP A 132 9.60 -0.18 4.14
CA TRP A 132 10.40 -0.55 3.00
C TRP A 132 11.68 0.28 2.90
N GLY A 133 12.81 -0.40 2.65
CA GLY A 133 14.09 0.21 2.31
C GLY A 133 14.26 0.41 0.80
N THR A 134 15.35 1.06 0.41
CA THR A 134 15.67 1.37 -0.99
C THR A 134 15.63 0.16 -1.90
N SER A 135 16.19 -0.99 -1.47
CA SER A 135 16.23 -2.21 -2.29
C SER A 135 14.82 -2.66 -2.73
N ARG A 136 13.85 -2.69 -1.82
CA ARG A 136 12.47 -3.11 -2.15
C ARG A 136 11.78 -2.11 -3.06
N THR A 137 11.96 -0.81 -2.81
CA THR A 137 11.39 0.25 -3.64
C THR A 137 11.98 0.24 -5.05
N THR A 138 13.28 0.03 -5.20
CA THR A 138 13.93 -0.08 -6.52
C THR A 138 13.40 -1.29 -7.30
N ARG A 139 13.20 -2.44 -6.64
CA ARG A 139 12.61 -3.63 -7.30
C ARG A 139 11.19 -3.36 -7.80
N LEU A 140 10.37 -2.68 -7.00
CA LEU A 140 9.01 -2.33 -7.42
C LEU A 140 9.00 -1.36 -8.60
N VAL A 141 9.85 -0.33 -8.57
CA VAL A 141 9.98 0.62 -9.70
C VAL A 141 10.45 -0.10 -10.98
N ALA A 142 11.39 -1.03 -10.84
CA ALA A 142 11.83 -1.84 -11.98
C ALA A 142 10.70 -2.74 -12.51
N ALA A 143 9.91 -3.35 -11.62
CA ALA A 143 8.75 -4.15 -12.00
C ALA A 143 7.67 -3.31 -12.71
N ALA A 144 7.36 -2.12 -12.21
CA ALA A 144 6.45 -1.18 -12.85
C ALA A 144 6.93 -0.77 -14.25
N ARG A 145 8.22 -0.47 -14.39
CA ARG A 145 8.83 -0.18 -15.70
C ARG A 145 8.72 -1.36 -16.66
N GLY A 146 8.85 -2.59 -16.17
CA GLY A 146 8.66 -3.82 -16.96
C GLY A 146 7.26 -3.97 -17.55
N VAL A 147 6.26 -3.30 -16.99
CA VAL A 147 4.88 -3.24 -17.53
C VAL A 147 4.56 -1.88 -18.18
N GLY A 148 5.59 -1.13 -18.55
CA GLY A 148 5.46 0.10 -19.35
C GLY A 148 5.13 1.36 -18.53
N VAL A 149 5.36 1.36 -17.20
CA VAL A 149 4.99 2.47 -16.32
C VAL A 149 6.20 3.16 -15.72
N ALA A 150 6.30 4.48 -15.94
CA ALA A 150 7.17 5.34 -15.15
C ALA A 150 6.56 5.55 -13.77
N ALA A 151 7.22 5.08 -12.71
CA ALA A 151 6.66 5.11 -11.38
C ALA A 151 7.51 5.92 -10.39
N ARG A 152 6.83 6.71 -9.56
CA ARG A 152 7.39 7.31 -8.35
C ARG A 152 6.91 6.53 -7.13
N VAL A 153 7.71 6.47 -6.07
CA VAL A 153 7.35 5.75 -4.85
C VAL A 153 7.21 6.73 -3.70
N VAL A 154 6.11 6.59 -2.96
CA VAL A 154 5.86 7.34 -1.73
C VAL A 154 5.56 6.36 -0.58
N ARG A 155 5.98 6.72 0.63
CA ARG A 155 5.69 5.90 1.80
C ARG A 155 4.28 6.13 2.29
N SER A 156 3.58 5.06 2.62
CA SER A 156 2.19 5.08 3.02
C SER A 156 1.93 5.98 4.24
N ALA A 157 2.81 6.03 5.24
CA ALA A 157 2.64 6.92 6.39
C ALA A 157 2.59 8.40 6.01
N LEU A 158 3.32 8.84 4.98
CA LEU A 158 3.29 10.22 4.53
C LEU A 158 1.93 10.57 3.93
N VAL A 159 1.43 9.74 3.02
CA VAL A 159 0.11 9.98 2.40
C VAL A 159 -1.04 9.73 3.37
N THR A 160 -0.88 8.85 4.36
CA THR A 160 -1.84 8.68 5.46
C THR A 160 -1.93 9.95 6.32
N ALA A 161 -0.78 10.55 6.65
CA ALA A 161 -0.75 11.82 7.37
C ALA A 161 -1.32 12.99 6.55
N GLU A 162 -1.18 12.97 5.23
CA GLU A 162 -1.74 13.98 4.31
C GLU A 162 -3.24 13.81 4.12
N ALA A 163 -3.75 12.59 4.20
CA ALA A 163 -5.17 12.29 3.98
C ALA A 163 -6.11 12.99 4.97
N LEU A 164 -5.61 13.46 6.12
CA LEU A 164 -6.34 14.25 7.11
C LEU A 164 -5.75 15.68 7.23
N PRO A 165 -5.96 16.55 6.24
CA PRO A 165 -5.32 17.88 6.17
C PRO A 165 -5.81 18.85 7.26
N SER A 166 -6.96 18.57 7.89
CA SER A 166 -7.56 19.45 8.91
C SER A 166 -6.89 19.35 10.28
N SER A 167 -5.96 18.43 10.47
CA SER A 167 -5.29 18.27 11.75
C SER A 167 -4.24 19.36 11.95
N SER A 168 -4.36 20.10 13.06
CA SER A 168 -3.34 21.05 13.53
C SER A 168 -2.20 20.37 14.29
N ALA A 169 -2.24 19.05 14.45
CA ALA A 169 -1.22 18.32 15.17
C ALA A 169 0.10 18.31 14.38
N ARG A 170 1.16 18.75 15.02
CA ARG A 170 2.52 18.72 14.45
C ARG A 170 3.00 17.28 14.21
N TRP A 171 2.52 16.33 15.00
CA TRP A 171 2.96 14.95 14.96
C TRP A 171 1.79 14.02 14.62
N ALA A 172 2.03 13.10 13.70
CA ALA A 172 1.12 12.01 13.41
C ALA A 172 1.81 10.67 13.65
N VAL A 173 1.15 9.77 14.37
CA VAL A 173 1.56 8.37 14.49
C VAL A 173 0.68 7.57 13.55
N CYS A 174 1.21 7.13 12.43
CA CYS A 174 0.48 6.33 11.45
C CYS A 174 0.63 4.84 11.78
N VAL A 175 -0.48 4.17 12.00
CA VAL A 175 -0.57 2.73 12.25
C VAL A 175 -1.18 2.08 11.03
N GLU A 176 -0.44 1.23 10.38
CA GLU A 176 -0.80 0.59 9.10
C GLU A 176 -0.77 -0.92 9.25
N ALA A 177 -1.95 -1.51 9.43
CA ALA A 177 -2.10 -2.94 9.68
C ALA A 177 -2.35 -3.70 8.39
N SER A 178 -1.33 -4.36 7.87
CA SER A 178 -1.45 -5.33 6.78
C SER A 178 -1.83 -6.73 7.29
N ARG A 179 -1.90 -7.69 6.38
CA ARG A 179 -2.22 -9.09 6.74
C ARG A 179 -1.13 -9.75 7.57
N THR A 180 0.14 -9.41 7.33
CA THR A 180 1.29 -10.11 7.93
C THR A 180 1.96 -9.33 9.05
N ARG A 181 1.80 -8.00 9.07
CA ARG A 181 2.47 -7.12 10.01
C ARG A 181 1.73 -5.80 10.17
N THR A 182 2.05 -5.09 11.24
CA THR A 182 1.62 -3.69 11.45
C THR A 182 2.85 -2.80 11.50
N THR A 183 2.87 -1.76 10.67
CA THR A 183 3.90 -0.72 10.71
C THR A 183 3.37 0.46 11.50
N VAL A 184 4.12 0.91 12.49
CA VAL A 184 3.85 2.11 13.26
C VAL A 184 4.91 3.14 12.90
N SER A 185 4.51 4.29 12.41
CA SER A 185 5.40 5.31 11.86
C SER A 185 5.14 6.66 12.52
N LEU A 186 6.19 7.38 12.90
CA LEU A 186 6.09 8.75 13.39
C LEU A 186 6.40 9.73 12.25
N VAL A 187 5.44 10.58 11.95
CA VAL A 187 5.52 11.62 10.91
C VAL A 187 5.47 13.00 11.55
N GLU A 188 6.38 13.87 11.14
CA GLU A 188 6.38 15.28 11.49
C GLU A 188 5.75 16.09 10.35
N ARG A 189 4.78 16.96 10.71
CA ARG A 189 4.23 18.00 9.84
C ARG A 189 4.99 19.31 10.10
N ALA A 190 5.79 19.74 9.16
CA ALA A 190 6.54 20.98 9.22
C ALA A 190 6.13 21.89 8.05
N ARG A 191 6.56 23.16 8.09
CA ARG A 191 6.29 24.11 6.99
C ARG A 191 6.82 23.66 5.62
N GLY A 192 7.84 22.81 5.62
CA GLY A 192 8.44 22.23 4.39
C GLY A 192 7.81 20.92 3.92
N GLY A 193 6.72 20.45 4.56
CA GLY A 193 6.05 19.22 4.21
C GLY A 193 6.11 18.14 5.30
N LEU A 194 5.85 16.90 4.91
CA LEU A 194 5.81 15.75 5.79
C LEU A 194 7.15 15.01 5.80
N THR A 195 7.61 14.64 6.98
CA THR A 195 8.83 13.86 7.15
C THR A 195 8.59 12.63 8.00
N LEU A 196 8.96 11.45 7.48
CA LEU A 196 8.99 10.22 8.25
C LEU A 196 10.22 10.24 9.17
N VAL A 197 9.97 10.30 10.48
CA VAL A 197 11.03 10.52 11.49
C VAL A 197 11.51 9.21 12.09
N ASP A 198 10.60 8.32 12.43
CA ASP A 198 10.92 7.02 13.05
C ASP A 198 9.83 5.99 12.73
N ARG A 199 10.13 4.71 12.94
CA ARG A 199 9.19 3.61 12.70
C ARG A 199 9.47 2.40 13.56
N ALA A 200 8.43 1.61 13.80
CA ALA A 200 8.50 0.28 14.42
C ALA A 200 7.64 -0.69 13.61
N VAL A 201 8.01 -1.97 13.63
CA VAL A 201 7.25 -3.03 12.96
C VAL A 201 6.82 -4.04 14.00
N VAL A 202 5.53 -4.27 14.08
CA VAL A 202 4.91 -5.30 14.92
C VAL A 202 4.58 -6.48 14.01
N GLN A 203 5.36 -7.55 14.13
CA GLN A 203 5.11 -8.79 13.38
C GLN A 203 3.86 -9.47 13.91
N ARG A 204 2.99 -9.93 13.05
CA ARG A 204 1.87 -10.77 13.43
C ARG A 204 2.36 -12.17 13.73
N ARG A 205 1.91 -12.75 14.87
CA ARG A 205 2.30 -14.12 15.27
C ARG A 205 1.71 -15.18 14.35
N ASP A 206 0.45 -14.97 13.94
CA ASP A 206 -0.25 -15.87 13.03
C ASP A 206 -1.07 -15.05 12.00
N PRO A 207 -0.59 -14.93 10.76
CA PRO A 207 -1.28 -14.17 9.73
C PRO A 207 -2.60 -14.80 9.27
N PHE A 208 -2.87 -16.05 9.63
CA PHE A 208 -4.06 -16.79 9.19
C PHE A 208 -5.16 -16.89 10.24
N ARG A 209 -4.91 -16.48 11.49
CA ARG A 209 -5.89 -16.53 12.58
C ARG A 209 -6.37 -15.13 12.96
N ASP A 210 -7.67 -14.90 12.85
CA ASP A 210 -8.27 -13.62 13.26
C ASP A 210 -8.27 -13.40 14.78
N THR A 211 -8.25 -14.47 15.57
CA THR A 211 -8.17 -14.41 17.04
C THR A 211 -6.87 -13.79 17.58
N ALA A 212 -5.81 -13.73 16.76
CA ALA A 212 -4.54 -13.09 17.13
C ALA A 212 -4.60 -11.55 17.19
N VAL A 213 -5.75 -10.94 16.86
CA VAL A 213 -5.91 -9.47 16.86
C VAL A 213 -5.87 -8.91 18.27
N ASP A 214 -6.43 -9.63 19.27
CA ASP A 214 -6.49 -9.15 20.65
C ASP A 214 -5.09 -9.07 21.28
N ASP A 215 -4.16 -9.96 20.90
CA ASP A 215 -2.76 -9.91 21.30
C ASP A 215 -1.93 -8.86 20.52
N GLU A 216 -2.40 -8.45 19.37
CA GLU A 216 -1.71 -7.48 18.50
C GLU A 216 -1.90 -6.04 18.99
N VAL A 217 -3.12 -5.68 19.42
CA VAL A 217 -3.46 -4.31 19.84
C VAL A 217 -2.56 -3.78 20.97
N PRO A 218 -2.31 -4.50 22.08
CA PRO A 218 -1.39 -4.03 23.13
C PRO A 218 0.02 -3.77 22.59
N ARG A 219 0.53 -4.63 21.70
CA ARG A 219 1.87 -4.47 21.10
C ARG A 219 1.94 -3.26 20.16
N ILE A 220 0.85 -2.96 19.47
CA ILE A 220 0.73 -1.74 18.67
C ILE A 220 0.77 -0.52 19.57
N LEU A 221 -0.01 -0.49 20.66
CA LEU A 221 -0.02 0.61 21.61
C LEU A 221 1.36 0.82 22.26
N ASP A 222 2.07 -0.24 22.59
CA ASP A 222 3.44 -0.17 23.09
C ASP A 222 4.37 0.47 22.06
N ALA A 223 4.26 0.09 20.78
CA ALA A 223 5.04 0.70 19.71
C ALA A 223 4.71 2.19 19.52
N VAL A 224 3.42 2.56 19.57
CA VAL A 224 2.97 3.97 19.56
C VAL A 224 3.61 4.74 20.72
N ALA A 225 3.53 4.21 21.94
CA ALA A 225 4.09 4.85 23.12
C ALA A 225 5.62 4.97 23.05
N VAL A 226 6.31 3.95 22.52
CA VAL A 226 7.77 3.98 22.33
C VAL A 226 8.17 5.07 21.35
N LEU A 227 7.53 5.14 20.18
CA LEU A 227 7.86 6.14 19.16
C LEU A 227 7.59 7.56 19.67
N ARG A 228 6.48 7.79 20.36
CA ARG A 228 6.18 9.09 20.98
C ARG A 228 7.23 9.50 22.03
N ARG A 229 7.68 8.56 22.88
CA ARG A 229 8.71 8.84 23.90
C ARG A 229 10.08 9.11 23.31
N ARG A 230 10.47 8.45 22.23
CA ARG A 230 11.77 8.70 21.56
C ARG A 230 11.89 10.13 21.03
N ARG A 231 10.76 10.78 20.77
CA ARG A 231 10.68 12.19 20.41
C ARG A 231 9.92 12.94 21.50
N ARG A 232 10.65 13.55 22.43
CA ARG A 232 10.09 14.26 23.57
C ARG A 232 9.01 15.27 23.17
N GLU A 233 9.21 15.96 22.05
CA GLU A 233 8.25 16.90 21.49
C GLU A 233 6.95 16.22 21.02
N ALA A 234 7.01 15.01 20.49
CA ALA A 234 5.82 14.24 20.11
C ALA A 234 5.06 13.70 21.34
N ALA A 235 5.73 13.50 22.46
CA ALA A 235 5.11 13.06 23.71
C ALA A 235 4.39 14.20 24.44
N THR A 236 4.92 15.44 24.36
CA THR A 236 4.41 16.62 25.07
C THR A 236 3.58 17.56 24.21
N GLY A 237 3.78 17.51 22.88
CA GLY A 237 3.02 18.31 21.92
C GLY A 237 1.72 17.67 21.46
N SER A 238 1.00 18.38 20.61
CA SER A 238 -0.18 17.82 19.94
C SER A 238 0.24 16.72 18.98
N SER A 239 -0.22 15.50 19.25
CA SER A 239 -0.01 14.35 18.38
C SER A 239 -1.31 13.58 18.21
N GLU A 240 -1.53 13.05 17.04
CA GLU A 240 -2.67 12.20 16.71
C GLU A 240 -2.21 10.81 16.27
N VAL A 241 -3.10 9.83 16.42
CA VAL A 241 -2.87 8.46 15.95
C VAL A 241 -3.82 8.20 14.79
N LEU A 242 -3.25 7.93 13.63
CA LEU A 242 -3.97 7.67 12.39
C LEU A 242 -3.89 6.18 12.09
N VAL A 243 -5.02 5.51 12.12
CA VAL A 243 -5.05 4.04 12.04
C VAL A 243 -5.77 3.58 10.78
N ARG A 244 -5.16 2.69 10.02
CA ARG A 244 -5.76 2.07 8.84
C ARG A 244 -5.52 0.56 8.78
N GLY A 245 -6.34 -0.10 7.99
CA GLY A 245 -6.29 -1.55 7.82
C GLY A 245 -7.17 -2.29 8.81
N ARG A 246 -7.08 -3.60 8.78
CA ARG A 246 -8.03 -4.54 9.39
C ARG A 246 -8.23 -4.45 10.92
N VAL A 247 -7.33 -3.80 11.65
CA VAL A 247 -7.42 -3.64 13.11
C VAL A 247 -7.77 -2.21 13.53
N ALA A 248 -8.11 -1.34 12.56
CA ALA A 248 -8.21 0.10 12.79
C ALA A 248 -9.18 0.45 13.91
N GLU A 249 -10.41 -0.04 13.88
CA GLU A 249 -11.42 0.26 14.90
C GLU A 249 -10.96 -0.16 16.31
N ARG A 250 -10.41 -1.38 16.46
CA ARG A 250 -9.93 -1.88 17.75
C ARG A 250 -8.75 -1.08 18.31
N VAL A 251 -7.85 -0.64 17.45
CA VAL A 251 -6.72 0.22 17.86
C VAL A 251 -7.22 1.59 18.25
N VAL A 252 -8.17 2.18 17.52
CA VAL A 252 -8.78 3.46 17.87
C VAL A 252 -9.48 3.36 19.21
N ASP A 253 -10.32 2.34 19.45
CA ASP A 253 -10.98 2.11 20.74
C ASP A 253 -9.96 1.99 21.88
N ALA A 254 -8.83 1.35 21.65
CA ALA A 254 -7.77 1.21 22.64
C ALA A 254 -7.02 2.53 22.86
N CYS A 255 -6.80 3.31 21.83
CA CYS A 255 -6.25 4.68 21.91
C CYS A 255 -7.16 5.60 22.72
N ASP A 256 -8.46 5.54 22.49
CA ASP A 256 -9.46 6.35 23.21
C ASP A 256 -9.46 6.03 24.70
N ARG A 257 -9.40 4.74 25.07
CA ARG A 257 -9.22 4.32 26.48
C ARG A 257 -7.92 4.86 27.08
N ALA A 258 -6.87 4.99 26.28
CA ALA A 258 -5.58 5.57 26.67
C ALA A 258 -5.55 7.11 26.57
N ARG A 259 -6.68 7.77 26.25
CA ARG A 259 -6.83 9.21 26.04
C ARG A 259 -5.88 9.77 24.98
N LEU A 260 -5.67 9.03 23.94
CA LEU A 260 -4.93 9.45 22.75
C LEU A 260 -5.94 9.89 21.69
N LEU A 261 -5.71 11.07 21.10
CA LEU A 261 -6.50 11.51 19.94
C LEU A 261 -6.24 10.57 18.77
N SER A 262 -7.26 9.87 18.30
CA SER A 262 -7.11 8.87 17.26
C SER A 262 -8.22 8.91 16.23
N PHE A 263 -7.90 8.45 15.00
CA PHE A 263 -8.82 8.45 13.87
C PHE A 263 -8.62 7.20 13.01
N VAL A 264 -9.74 6.62 12.57
CA VAL A 264 -9.71 5.63 11.48
C VAL A 264 -9.53 6.37 10.16
N VAL A 265 -8.52 5.98 9.41
CA VAL A 265 -8.28 6.50 8.05
C VAL A 265 -8.87 5.51 7.05
N PRO A 266 -9.82 5.91 6.21
CA PRO A 266 -10.37 5.06 5.16
C PRO A 266 -9.26 4.50 4.25
N GLU A 267 -9.41 3.27 3.78
CA GLU A 267 -8.36 2.61 2.96
C GLU A 267 -8.07 3.35 1.65
N VAL A 268 -9.06 4.06 1.11
CA VAL A 268 -8.92 4.85 -0.12
C VAL A 268 -8.25 6.20 0.11
N ALA A 269 -8.32 6.78 1.30
CA ALA A 269 -7.87 8.15 1.55
C ALA A 269 -6.37 8.38 1.23
N PRO A 270 -5.44 7.48 1.55
CA PRO A 270 -4.04 7.65 1.20
C PRO A 270 -3.79 7.63 -0.31
N VAL A 271 -4.48 6.79 -1.07
CA VAL A 271 -4.29 6.72 -2.51
C VAL A 271 -4.88 7.94 -3.22
N GLU A 272 -6.00 8.48 -2.72
CA GLU A 272 -6.54 9.75 -3.18
C GLU A 272 -5.61 10.93 -2.86
N ALA A 273 -5.03 10.97 -1.65
CA ALA A 273 -4.04 11.98 -1.27
C ALA A 273 -2.81 11.91 -2.17
N ALA A 274 -2.28 10.72 -2.43
CA ALA A 274 -1.16 10.51 -3.34
C ALA A 274 -1.50 11.00 -4.77
N ALA A 275 -2.65 10.63 -5.30
CA ALA A 275 -3.07 11.07 -6.64
C ALA A 275 -3.16 12.60 -6.74
N ARG A 276 -3.74 13.28 -5.74
CA ARG A 276 -3.85 14.75 -5.72
C ARG A 276 -2.50 15.45 -5.62
N LEU A 277 -1.63 15.01 -4.71
CA LEU A 277 -0.31 15.63 -4.50
C LEU A 277 0.55 15.64 -5.76
N TYR A 278 0.42 14.61 -6.59
CA TYR A 278 1.25 14.44 -7.78
C TYR A 278 0.56 14.82 -9.09
N ALA A 279 -0.77 15.04 -9.09
CA ALA A 279 -1.49 15.57 -10.24
C ALA A 279 -1.16 17.07 -10.50
N THR A 280 -0.66 17.77 -9.50
CA THR A 280 -0.34 19.21 -9.56
C THR A 280 1.14 19.50 -9.77
N SER A 281 2.01 18.49 -9.74
CA SER A 281 3.45 18.60 -9.95
C SER A 281 3.83 18.27 -11.37
#